data_629c9e3e30c8512e746a0d2ff6cd1b5b
#
_entry.id   629c9e3e30c8512e746a0d2ff6cd1b5b
#
_cell.length_a   1.000
_cell.length_b   1.000
_cell.length_c   1.000
_cell.angle_alpha   90.00
_cell.angle_beta   90.00
_cell.angle_gamma   90.00
#
_symmetry.space_group_name_H-M   'P 1'
#
loop_
_entity.id
_entity.type
_entity.pdbx_description
1 polymer ?
#
loop_
_entity_poly.entity_id
_entity_poly.type
_entity_poly.pdbx_seq_one_letter_code
_entity_poly.pdbx_strand_id
1 'polypeptide(L)'
;MRNRAPPRWQCEAMRALILSIAERAPTWVKQGFDDYAKRLERKLPLTLTELPLGPRGKSLDTKRAVLDEGQRMFAAIPKQHRVIALDERGETWSSEALAKHIAAWMMDGRNLCFLIGGPDGLAPQCLMAAHQKWSLGPLTLP
;
A
#
# COMPACT_ATOMS: atom_id res chain seq x y z
N MET A 1 15.25 -39.61 -8.12
CA MET A 1 14.02 -38.92 -7.68
C MET A 1 13.90 -37.62 -8.44
N ARG A 2 12.97 -37.56 -9.37
CA ARG A 2 12.74 -36.31 -10.12
C ARG A 2 11.99 -35.34 -9.21
N ASN A 3 12.65 -34.26 -8.80
CA ASN A 3 12.06 -33.15 -8.08
C ASN A 3 11.09 -32.43 -9.05
N ARG A 4 9.84 -32.85 -9.03
CA ARG A 4 8.81 -32.17 -9.81
C ARG A 4 8.55 -30.85 -9.11
N ALA A 5 8.81 -29.73 -9.79
CA ALA A 5 8.34 -28.44 -9.36
C ALA A 5 6.83 -28.55 -9.04
N PRO A 6 6.37 -27.98 -7.92
CA PRO A 6 4.96 -28.03 -7.59
C PRO A 6 4.15 -27.44 -8.74
N PRO A 7 2.99 -28.00 -9.04
CA PRO A 7 2.16 -27.49 -10.12
C PRO A 7 1.77 -26.04 -9.86
N ARG A 8 1.64 -25.26 -10.94
CA ARG A 8 1.36 -23.80 -10.92
C ARG A 8 0.16 -23.38 -10.05
N TRP A 9 -0.73 -24.30 -9.74
CA TRP A 9 -1.89 -24.04 -8.86
C TRP A 9 -1.56 -24.10 -7.36
N GLN A 10 -0.38 -24.57 -6.97
CA GLN A 10 0.19 -24.33 -5.64
C GLN A 10 0.89 -22.97 -5.58
N CYS A 11 0.47 -22.06 -6.46
CA CYS A 11 0.99 -20.71 -6.54
C CYS A 11 1.04 -20.06 -5.17
N GLU A 12 2.20 -19.50 -4.91
CA GLU A 12 2.45 -18.58 -3.80
C GLU A 12 1.21 -17.72 -3.56
N ALA A 13 0.75 -17.70 -2.33
CA ALA A 13 -0.38 -16.86 -1.95
C ALA A 13 -0.10 -15.42 -2.39
N MET A 14 -1.11 -14.74 -2.94
CA MET A 14 -1.02 -13.32 -3.27
C MET A 14 -0.53 -12.56 -2.04
N ARG A 15 0.44 -11.68 -2.23
CA ARG A 15 1.04 -10.87 -1.17
C ARG A 15 0.64 -9.43 -1.34
N ALA A 16 0.58 -8.70 -0.24
CA ALA A 16 0.35 -7.27 -0.24
C ALA A 16 1.52 -6.54 0.41
N LEU A 17 2.03 -5.54 -0.31
CA LEU A 17 3.02 -4.60 0.18
C LEU A 17 2.31 -3.29 0.49
N ILE A 18 2.56 -2.72 1.65
CA ILE A 18 2.10 -1.37 2.02
C ILE A 18 3.33 -0.47 2.02
N LEU A 19 3.33 0.53 1.15
CA LEU A 19 4.31 1.60 1.13
C LEU A 19 3.71 2.82 1.83
N SER A 20 4.31 3.27 2.91
CA SER A 20 3.84 4.39 3.69
C SER A 20 4.92 5.45 3.84
N ILE A 21 4.57 6.69 3.56
CA ILE A 21 5.43 7.83 3.87
C ILE A 21 5.22 8.17 5.35
N ALA A 22 6.17 7.81 6.18
CA ALA A 22 6.07 8.05 7.62
C ALA A 22 7.45 8.14 8.26
N GLU A 23 7.56 8.93 9.29
CA GLU A 23 8.63 8.75 10.26
C GLU A 23 8.31 7.52 11.11
N ARG A 24 9.30 7.02 11.85
CA ARG A 24 9.12 5.80 12.66
C ARG A 24 7.77 5.79 13.36
N ALA A 25 6.94 4.83 13.00
CA ALA A 25 5.65 4.65 13.64
C ALA A 25 5.83 4.40 15.15
N PRO A 26 4.98 4.97 16.00
CA PRO A 26 4.97 4.64 17.42
C PRO A 26 4.85 3.12 17.64
N THR A 27 5.42 2.64 18.74
CA THR A 27 5.45 1.21 19.05
C THR A 27 4.05 0.57 19.03
N TRP A 28 3.04 1.29 19.53
CA TRP A 28 1.67 0.77 19.58
C TRP A 28 1.07 0.60 18.18
N VAL A 29 1.42 1.48 17.22
CA VAL A 29 0.99 1.36 15.81
C VAL A 29 1.61 0.11 15.19
N LYS A 30 2.91 -0.08 15.42
CA LYS A 30 3.62 -1.25 14.91
C LYS A 30 3.05 -2.54 15.49
N GLN A 31 2.80 -2.58 16.80
CA GLN A 31 2.19 -3.72 17.46
C GLN A 31 0.81 -4.04 16.90
N GLY A 32 -0.03 -3.02 16.69
CA GLY A 32 -1.36 -3.18 16.10
C GLY A 32 -1.27 -3.71 14.67
N PHE A 33 -0.39 -3.16 13.86
CA PHE A 33 -0.16 -3.66 12.50
C PHE A 33 0.28 -5.13 12.51
N ASP A 34 1.27 -5.47 13.32
CA ASP A 34 1.82 -6.83 13.40
C ASP A 34 0.75 -7.84 13.83
N ASP A 35 -0.14 -7.47 14.76
CA ASP A 35 -1.24 -8.34 15.20
C ASP A 35 -2.20 -8.66 14.06
N TYR A 36 -2.64 -7.65 13.30
CA TYR A 36 -3.51 -7.86 12.16
C TYR A 36 -2.81 -8.58 11.00
N ALA A 37 -1.57 -8.23 10.71
CA ALA A 37 -0.77 -8.88 9.68
C ALA A 37 -0.61 -10.38 9.96
N LYS A 38 -0.39 -10.74 11.22
CA LYS A 38 -0.29 -12.13 11.67
C LYS A 38 -1.59 -12.92 11.46
N ARG A 39 -2.75 -12.28 11.68
CA ARG A 39 -4.04 -12.90 11.42
C ARG A 39 -4.29 -13.16 9.93
N LEU A 40 -3.73 -12.31 9.06
CA LEU A 40 -3.90 -12.41 7.62
C LEU A 40 -2.85 -13.29 6.94
N GLU A 41 -1.78 -13.66 7.64
CA GLU A 41 -0.59 -14.30 7.06
C GLU A 41 -0.87 -15.49 6.15
N ARG A 42 -1.87 -16.29 6.48
CA ARG A 42 -2.23 -17.47 5.69
C ARG A 42 -2.97 -17.14 4.39
N LYS A 43 -3.69 -16.03 4.36
CA LYS A 43 -4.55 -15.66 3.23
C LYS A 43 -3.96 -14.55 2.38
N LEU A 44 -3.41 -13.55 3.02
CA LEU A 44 -2.83 -12.37 2.39
C LEU A 44 -1.66 -11.86 3.24
N PRO A 45 -0.47 -12.42 3.07
CA PRO A 45 0.70 -11.92 3.78
C PRO A 45 0.93 -10.44 3.51
N LEU A 46 1.04 -9.64 4.58
CA LEU A 46 1.27 -8.21 4.52
C LEU A 46 2.72 -7.87 4.87
N THR A 47 3.30 -6.97 4.11
CA THR A 47 4.59 -6.36 4.42
C THR A 47 4.43 -4.84 4.44
N LEU A 48 4.95 -4.18 5.46
CA LEU A 48 4.97 -2.73 5.58
C LEU A 48 6.38 -2.21 5.36
N THR A 49 6.52 -1.28 4.43
CA THR A 49 7.75 -0.53 4.22
C THR A 49 7.49 0.95 4.45
N GLU A 50 8.15 1.52 5.43
CA GLU A 50 8.09 2.95 5.73
C GLU A 50 9.15 3.68 4.91
N LEU A 51 8.74 4.73 4.20
CA LEU A 51 9.61 5.60 3.44
C LEU A 51 9.74 6.95 4.16
N PRO A 52 10.94 7.55 4.18
CA PRO A 52 11.15 8.79 4.91
C PRO A 52 10.36 9.94 4.31
N LEU A 53 9.93 10.84 5.19
CA LEU A 53 9.31 12.10 4.81
C LEU A 53 10.28 12.97 4.00
N GLY A 54 9.72 13.74 3.08
CA GLY A 54 10.46 14.81 2.42
C GLY A 54 10.77 15.94 3.40
N PRO A 55 11.80 16.76 3.11
CA PRO A 55 12.18 17.85 3.99
C PRO A 55 11.07 18.91 4.10
N ARG A 56 10.66 19.21 5.32
CA ARG A 56 9.68 20.25 5.65
C ARG A 56 10.29 21.22 6.66
N GLY A 57 10.06 22.51 6.47
CA GLY A 57 10.52 23.56 7.35
C GLY A 57 9.94 24.91 6.96
N LYS A 58 10.17 25.94 7.79
CA LYS A 58 9.63 27.29 7.59
C LYS A 58 9.99 27.94 6.25
N SER A 59 11.08 27.49 5.61
CA SER A 59 11.58 28.00 4.35
C SER A 59 11.48 26.99 3.19
N LEU A 60 10.91 25.82 3.42
CA LEU A 60 10.85 24.74 2.43
C LEU A 60 9.44 24.60 1.86
N ASP A 61 9.39 24.44 0.54
CA ASP A 61 8.15 24.24 -0.18
C ASP A 61 7.60 22.83 0.09
N THR A 62 6.39 22.75 0.65
CA THR A 62 5.66 21.51 0.89
C THR A 62 5.47 20.69 -0.40
N LYS A 63 5.25 21.37 -1.53
CA LYS A 63 5.11 20.69 -2.83
C LYS A 63 6.37 19.93 -3.21
N ARG A 64 7.53 20.50 -2.94
CA ARG A 64 8.82 19.83 -3.18
C ARG A 64 8.98 18.60 -2.31
N ALA A 65 8.60 18.69 -1.03
CA ALA A 65 8.62 17.55 -0.12
C ALA A 65 7.74 16.39 -0.64
N VAL A 66 6.54 16.70 -1.08
CA VAL A 66 5.61 15.72 -1.66
C VAL A 66 6.19 15.09 -2.94
N LEU A 67 6.83 15.88 -3.79
CA LEU A 67 7.48 15.36 -5.01
C LEU A 67 8.64 14.42 -4.68
N ASP A 68 9.47 14.76 -3.70
CA ASP A 68 10.57 13.89 -3.26
C ASP A 68 10.06 12.58 -2.69
N GLU A 69 9.02 12.64 -1.87
CA GLU A 69 8.31 11.45 -1.36
C GLU A 69 7.76 10.60 -2.49
N GLY A 70 7.13 11.24 -3.47
CA GLY A 70 6.56 10.59 -4.63
C GLY A 70 7.59 9.85 -5.47
N GLN A 71 8.76 10.44 -5.68
CA GLN A 71 9.86 9.79 -6.41
C GLN A 71 10.35 8.53 -5.70
N ARG A 72 10.53 8.60 -4.38
CA ARG A 72 10.96 7.45 -3.58
C ARG A 72 9.91 6.35 -3.60
N MET A 73 8.64 6.72 -3.42
CA MET A 73 7.54 5.78 -3.42
C MET A 73 7.37 5.12 -4.79
N PHE A 74 7.38 5.90 -5.86
CA PHE A 74 7.27 5.37 -7.21
C PHE A 74 8.38 4.37 -7.53
N ALA A 75 9.62 4.69 -7.14
CA ALA A 75 10.76 3.80 -7.31
C ALA A 75 10.65 2.50 -6.49
N ALA A 76 9.93 2.55 -5.36
CA ALA A 76 9.73 1.40 -4.48
C ALA A 76 8.58 0.48 -4.91
N ILE A 77 7.71 0.92 -5.84
CA ILE A 77 6.62 0.09 -6.35
C ILE A 77 7.21 -1.07 -7.16
N PRO A 78 7.00 -2.33 -6.76
CA PRO A 78 7.49 -3.46 -7.52
C PRO A 78 6.78 -3.58 -8.87
N LYS A 79 7.51 -4.07 -9.85
CA LYS A 79 6.94 -4.32 -11.19
C LYS A 79 5.81 -5.34 -11.12
N GLN A 80 4.81 -5.16 -11.98
CA GLN A 80 3.66 -6.07 -12.13
C GLN A 80 2.76 -6.19 -10.89
N HIS A 81 2.92 -5.31 -9.90
CA HIS A 81 1.98 -5.22 -8.80
C HIS A 81 0.75 -4.40 -9.21
N ARG A 82 -0.40 -4.81 -8.68
CA ARG A 82 -1.59 -3.95 -8.73
C ARG A 82 -1.43 -2.87 -7.68
N VAL A 83 -1.53 -1.62 -8.09
CA VAL A 83 -1.31 -0.47 -7.20
C VAL A 83 -2.65 0.13 -6.79
N ILE A 84 -2.86 0.22 -5.50
CA ILE A 84 -4.04 0.84 -4.90
C ILE A 84 -3.58 2.03 -4.07
N ALA A 85 -3.97 3.23 -4.45
CA ALA A 85 -3.67 4.43 -3.68
C ALA A 85 -4.76 4.71 -2.65
N LEU A 86 -4.37 4.93 -1.41
CA LEU A 86 -5.25 5.43 -0.37
C LEU A 86 -5.28 6.96 -0.49
N ASP A 87 -6.41 7.49 -0.93
CA ASP A 87 -6.63 8.92 -1.15
C ASP A 87 -8.03 9.31 -0.68
N GLU A 88 -8.15 10.42 0.02
CA GLU A 88 -9.44 10.92 0.52
C GLU A 88 -10.48 11.15 -0.59
N ARG A 89 -10.02 11.40 -1.81
CA ARG A 89 -10.85 11.62 -2.99
C ARG A 89 -11.16 10.34 -3.77
N GLY A 90 -10.70 9.20 -3.27
CA GLY A 90 -10.96 7.90 -3.89
C GLY A 90 -12.37 7.40 -3.61
N GLU A 91 -12.68 6.25 -4.19
CA GLU A 91 -13.95 5.57 -3.95
C GLU A 91 -14.02 5.06 -2.52
N THR A 92 -15.19 5.22 -1.90
CA THR A 92 -15.46 4.66 -0.58
C THR A 92 -16.08 3.28 -0.76
N TRP A 93 -15.48 2.26 -0.14
CA TRP A 93 -15.97 0.89 -0.21
C TRP A 93 -16.49 0.42 1.15
N SER A 94 -17.59 -0.31 1.12
CA SER A 94 -18.02 -1.11 2.27
C SER A 94 -17.08 -2.30 2.46
N SER A 95 -17.15 -2.94 3.62
CA SER A 95 -16.38 -4.18 3.86
C SER A 95 -16.72 -5.26 2.82
N GLU A 96 -17.98 -5.34 2.40
CA GLU A 96 -18.41 -6.28 1.36
C GLU A 96 -17.81 -5.94 -0.01
N ALA A 97 -17.79 -4.65 -0.37
CA ALA A 97 -17.16 -4.18 -1.61
C ALA A 97 -15.66 -4.46 -1.61
N LEU A 98 -14.97 -4.19 -0.49
CA LEU A 98 -13.55 -4.52 -0.34
C LEU A 98 -13.31 -6.02 -0.50
N ALA A 99 -14.14 -6.86 0.11
CA ALA A 99 -14.02 -8.31 -0.02
C ALA A 99 -14.17 -8.77 -1.47
N LYS A 100 -15.08 -8.17 -2.23
CA LYS A 100 -15.25 -8.44 -3.67
C LYS A 100 -14.03 -8.01 -4.49
N HIS A 101 -13.46 -6.85 -4.19
CA HIS A 101 -12.22 -6.41 -4.83
C HIS A 101 -11.06 -7.36 -4.56
N ILE A 102 -10.89 -7.77 -3.31
CA ILE A 102 -9.84 -8.72 -2.94
C ILE A 102 -10.02 -10.06 -3.66
N ALA A 103 -11.23 -10.57 -3.72
CA ALA A 103 -11.53 -11.81 -4.45
C ALA A 103 -11.18 -11.70 -5.94
N ALA A 104 -11.53 -10.58 -6.58
CA ALA A 104 -11.18 -10.33 -7.98
C ALA A 104 -9.68 -10.23 -8.18
N TRP A 105 -8.96 -9.57 -7.28
CA TRP A 105 -7.50 -9.46 -7.34
C TRP A 105 -6.81 -10.82 -7.15
N MET A 106 -7.36 -11.66 -6.28
CA MET A 106 -6.86 -13.05 -6.12
C MET A 106 -7.01 -13.86 -7.41
N MET A 107 -8.09 -13.67 -8.14
CA MET A 107 -8.30 -14.31 -9.44
C MET A 107 -7.30 -13.83 -10.49
N ASP A 108 -6.94 -12.55 -10.48
CA ASP A 108 -5.95 -11.94 -11.36
C ASP A 108 -4.53 -12.44 -11.04
N GLY A 109 -4.25 -12.77 -9.79
CA GLY A 109 -2.99 -13.40 -9.36
C GLY A 109 -1.82 -12.45 -9.17
N ARG A 110 -1.97 -11.14 -9.45
CA ARG A 110 -0.92 -10.16 -9.20
C ARG A 110 -0.85 -9.82 -7.71
N ASN A 111 0.37 -9.61 -7.22
CA ASN A 111 0.56 -9.06 -5.88
C ASN A 111 0.05 -7.63 -5.80
N LEU A 112 -0.28 -7.20 -4.60
CA LEU A 112 -0.85 -5.88 -4.33
C LEU A 112 0.21 -4.94 -3.77
N CYS A 113 0.08 -3.65 -4.10
CA CYS A 113 0.87 -2.59 -3.50
C CYS A 113 -0.07 -1.45 -3.11
N PHE A 114 -0.21 -1.20 -1.81
CA PHE A 114 -1.00 -0.11 -1.27
C PHE A 114 -0.08 1.08 -0.99
N LEU A 115 -0.51 2.27 -1.41
CA LEU A 115 0.24 3.50 -1.22
C LEU A 115 -0.46 4.37 -0.17
N ILE A 116 0.27 4.73 0.88
CA ILE A 116 -0.19 5.64 1.93
C ILE A 116 0.73 6.86 1.92
N GLY A 117 0.16 8.03 1.66
CA GLY A 117 0.90 9.29 1.63
C GLY A 117 1.24 9.82 3.01
N GLY A 118 2.09 10.83 3.03
CA GLY A 118 2.42 11.59 4.23
C GLY A 118 1.36 12.64 4.59
N PRO A 119 1.72 13.63 5.43
CA PRO A 119 0.76 14.63 5.93
C PRO A 119 0.04 15.43 4.84
N ASP A 120 0.67 15.60 3.70
CA ASP A 120 0.14 16.37 2.58
C ASP A 120 -0.37 15.49 1.42
N GLY A 121 -0.58 14.22 1.68
CA GLY A 121 -1.11 13.26 0.72
C GLY A 121 -0.06 12.67 -0.23
N LEU A 122 -0.56 11.99 -1.25
CA LEU A 122 0.27 11.34 -2.27
C LEU A 122 0.65 12.31 -3.40
N ALA A 123 1.85 12.15 -3.92
CA ALA A 123 2.28 12.88 -5.10
C ALA A 123 1.43 12.51 -6.32
N PRO A 124 1.22 13.46 -7.27
CA PRO A 124 0.49 13.18 -8.51
C PRO A 124 1.04 11.99 -9.28
N GLN A 125 2.34 11.81 -9.30
CA GLN A 125 3.02 10.69 -9.96
C GLN A 125 2.53 9.34 -9.41
N CYS A 126 2.38 9.22 -8.10
CA CYS A 126 1.90 8.00 -7.46
C CYS A 126 0.41 7.78 -7.72
N LEU A 127 -0.38 8.85 -7.69
CA LEU A 127 -1.81 8.77 -8.01
C LEU A 127 -2.05 8.33 -9.45
N MET A 128 -1.24 8.81 -10.39
CA MET A 128 -1.33 8.41 -11.80
C MET A 128 -0.89 6.96 -12.02
N ALA A 129 0.03 6.45 -11.23
CA ALA A 129 0.48 5.06 -11.29
C ALA A 129 -0.51 4.08 -10.67
N ALA A 130 -1.46 4.56 -9.86
CA ALA A 130 -2.43 3.72 -9.19
C ALA A 130 -3.51 3.20 -10.17
N HIS A 131 -3.80 1.92 -10.08
CA HIS A 131 -4.90 1.31 -10.81
C HIS A 131 -6.25 1.65 -10.19
N GLN A 132 -6.27 1.84 -8.88
CA GLN A 132 -7.47 2.19 -8.12
C GLN A 132 -7.12 3.20 -7.03
N LYS A 133 -8.07 4.08 -6.72
CA LYS A 133 -7.98 5.04 -5.61
C LYS A 133 -9.08 4.70 -4.62
N TRP A 134 -8.69 4.44 -3.39
CA TRP A 134 -9.59 4.00 -2.33
C TRP A 134 -9.56 4.98 -1.18
N SER A 135 -10.75 5.43 -0.75
CA SER A 135 -10.93 6.24 0.46
C SER A 135 -11.46 5.38 1.59
N LEU A 136 -10.85 5.50 2.76
CA LEU A 136 -11.31 4.81 3.97
C LEU A 136 -12.60 5.39 4.54
N GLY A 137 -13.01 6.57 4.06
CA GLY A 137 -14.23 7.21 4.52
C GLY A 137 -14.12 8.74 4.50
N PRO A 138 -15.20 9.43 4.89
CA PRO A 138 -15.22 10.89 4.90
C PRO A 138 -14.38 11.52 6.03
N LEU A 139 -14.00 10.73 7.04
CA LEU A 139 -13.16 11.20 8.14
C LEU A 139 -11.70 11.13 7.73
N THR A 140 -11.08 12.30 7.57
CA THR A 140 -9.64 12.42 7.33
C THR A 140 -8.95 12.69 8.64
N LEU A 141 -8.08 11.78 9.06
CA LEU A 141 -7.26 11.93 10.26
C LEU A 141 -6.00 12.73 9.92
N PRO A 142 -5.57 13.65 10.83
CA PRO A 142 -4.35 14.42 10.64
C PRO A 142 -3.09 13.58 10.72
#